data_1f6c7f72021f0041d24787772273293d
#
_entry.id   1f6c7f72021f0041d24787772273293d
#
_cell.length_a   1.000
_cell.length_b   1.000
_cell.length_c   1.000
_cell.angle_alpha   90.00
_cell.angle_beta   90.00
_cell.angle_gamma   90.00
#
_symmetry.space_group_name_H-M   'P 1'
#
loop_
_entity.id
_entity.type
_entity.pdbx_description
1 polymer ?
#
loop_
_entity_poly.entity_id
_entity_poly.type
_entity_poly.pdbx_seq_one_letter_code
_entity_poly.pdbx_strand_id
1 'polypeptide(L)'
;ASASERYRDAAAARGDRVHNYAEAVALRAMGREHNLDESREQLIINGEQAYADRFDEWWEAFKPRPLAAEVTIWNDTVGYAGTLDLVAEIAGRTCIIDYKTKGTDKRGRVKALDEKVVMQLVAGLKAEESLLDPDEGTWEPWKYGDAPVLMGVALGETQVLPQQANPAVLERNWYKFCALRRVWEFDRQVQEFEDPALMPVVPPPAA
;
A
#
# COMPACT_ATOMS: atom_id res chain seq x y z
N ALA A 1 -5.99 17.02 20.22
CA ALA A 1 -5.45 15.70 19.84
C ALA A 1 -4.49 15.19 20.92
N SER A 2 -4.56 13.89 21.26
CA SER A 2 -3.62 13.24 22.18
C SER A 2 -2.20 13.19 21.59
N ALA A 3 -1.17 12.94 22.43
CA ALA A 3 0.20 12.78 21.92
C ALA A 3 0.30 11.63 20.92
N SER A 4 -0.47 10.54 21.14
CA SER A 4 -0.53 9.38 20.24
C SER A 4 -1.16 9.73 18.89
N GLU A 5 -2.22 10.52 18.87
CA GLU A 5 -2.86 10.97 17.63
C GLU A 5 -1.92 11.86 16.81
N ARG A 6 -1.28 12.85 17.46
CA ARG A 6 -0.28 13.71 16.79
C ARG A 6 0.87 12.92 16.19
N TYR A 7 1.38 11.92 16.92
CA TYR A 7 2.44 11.05 16.42
C TYR A 7 2.00 10.25 15.18
N ARG A 8 0.79 9.69 15.25
CA ARG A 8 0.21 8.92 14.12
C ARG A 8 0.02 9.81 12.89
N ASP A 9 -0.53 11.00 13.08
CA ASP A 9 -0.81 11.94 11.99
C ASP A 9 0.50 12.45 11.35
N ALA A 10 1.52 12.73 12.15
CA ALA A 10 2.85 13.09 11.65
C ALA A 10 3.51 11.94 10.88
N ALA A 11 3.34 10.69 11.34
CA ALA A 11 3.86 9.52 10.66
C ALA A 11 3.15 9.26 9.32
N ALA A 12 1.84 9.48 9.25
CA ALA A 12 1.06 9.40 8.01
C ALA A 12 1.52 10.46 7.01
N ALA A 13 1.56 11.74 7.42
CA ALA A 13 2.01 12.84 6.56
C ALA A 13 3.45 12.64 6.03
N ARG A 14 4.34 12.07 6.84
CA ARG A 14 5.67 11.67 6.36
C ARG A 14 5.59 10.57 5.31
N GLY A 15 4.74 9.56 5.54
CA GLY A 15 4.48 8.50 4.57
C GLY A 15 4.09 9.07 3.21
N ASP A 16 3.12 9.97 3.18
CA ASP A 16 2.63 10.61 1.96
C ASP A 16 3.75 11.36 1.22
N ARG A 17 4.57 12.14 1.94
CA ARG A 17 5.71 12.84 1.31
C ARG A 17 6.75 11.91 0.71
N VAL A 18 7.03 10.78 1.37
CA VAL A 18 7.97 9.78 0.87
C VAL A 18 7.41 9.05 -0.36
N HIS A 19 6.10 8.72 -0.36
CA HIS A 19 5.42 8.14 -1.52
C HIS A 19 5.42 9.10 -2.71
N ASN A 20 5.11 10.39 -2.51
CA ASN A 20 5.17 11.40 -3.57
C ASN A 20 6.57 11.52 -4.18
N TYR A 21 7.61 11.42 -3.35
CA TYR A 21 8.99 11.41 -3.84
C TYR A 21 9.30 10.16 -4.66
N ALA A 22 8.91 8.98 -4.17
CA ALA A 22 9.11 7.71 -4.86
C ALA A 22 8.37 7.66 -6.21
N GLU A 23 7.13 8.15 -6.25
CA GLU A 23 6.35 8.30 -7.47
C GLU A 23 7.07 9.21 -8.47
N ALA A 24 7.51 10.39 -8.03
CA ALA A 24 8.20 11.36 -8.90
C ALA A 24 9.49 10.79 -9.50
N VAL A 25 10.26 9.99 -8.75
CA VAL A 25 11.44 9.27 -9.27
C VAL A 25 11.02 8.26 -10.34
N ALA A 26 9.96 7.50 -10.10
CA ALA A 26 9.46 6.50 -11.06
C ALA A 26 8.93 7.17 -12.34
N LEU A 27 8.13 8.23 -12.23
CA LEU A 27 7.61 8.99 -13.36
C LEU A 27 8.73 9.59 -14.20
N ARG A 28 9.77 10.18 -13.56
CA ARG A 28 10.96 10.65 -14.24
C ARG A 28 11.66 9.54 -15.03
N ALA A 29 11.82 8.37 -14.43
CA ALA A 29 12.43 7.22 -15.09
C ALA A 29 11.61 6.71 -16.29
N MET A 30 10.28 6.92 -16.25
CA MET A 30 9.36 6.63 -17.37
C MET A 30 9.32 7.73 -18.43
N GLY A 31 10.04 8.85 -18.24
CA GLY A 31 9.99 10.01 -19.13
C GLY A 31 8.65 10.75 -19.09
N ARG A 32 7.92 10.66 -17.99
CA ARG A 32 6.63 11.33 -17.78
C ARG A 32 6.82 12.63 -16.99
N GLU A 33 5.80 13.48 -17.02
CA GLU A 33 5.72 14.68 -16.18
C GLU A 33 5.82 14.29 -14.70
N HIS A 34 6.60 15.05 -13.92
CA HIS A 34 6.89 14.76 -12.52
C HIS A 34 7.25 16.04 -11.74
N ASN A 35 7.12 15.99 -10.43
CA ASN A 35 7.43 17.06 -9.49
C ASN A 35 8.61 16.70 -8.56
N LEU A 36 9.65 16.04 -9.08
CA LEU A 36 10.73 15.47 -8.28
C LEU A 36 11.46 16.51 -7.40
N ASP A 37 11.76 17.70 -7.94
CA ASP A 37 12.47 18.74 -7.20
C ASP A 37 11.64 19.26 -6.04
N GLU A 38 10.34 19.49 -6.26
CA GLU A 38 9.39 19.91 -5.22
C GLU A 38 9.22 18.84 -4.15
N SER A 39 9.03 17.58 -4.55
CA SER A 39 8.89 16.45 -3.61
C SER A 39 10.12 16.28 -2.74
N ARG A 40 11.33 16.45 -3.31
CA ARG A 40 12.58 16.42 -2.55
C ARG A 40 12.70 17.59 -1.59
N GLU A 41 12.34 18.79 -2.02
CA GLU A 41 12.35 19.98 -1.18
C GLU A 41 11.40 19.82 0.02
N GLN A 42 10.21 19.24 -0.16
CA GLN A 42 9.28 18.98 0.91
C GLN A 42 9.87 18.02 1.97
N LEU A 43 10.62 17.00 1.58
CA LEU A 43 11.32 16.13 2.52
C LEU A 43 12.43 16.85 3.28
N ILE A 44 13.18 17.75 2.62
CA ILE A 44 14.23 18.56 3.26
C ILE A 44 13.63 19.51 4.29
N ILE A 45 12.59 20.25 3.94
CA ILE A 45 11.92 21.23 4.81
C ILE A 45 11.37 20.54 6.07
N ASN A 46 10.89 19.30 5.94
CA ASN A 46 10.35 18.53 7.07
C ASN A 46 11.43 17.73 7.84
N GLY A 47 12.71 17.84 7.47
CA GLY A 47 13.80 17.10 8.12
C GLY A 47 13.77 15.58 7.83
N GLU A 48 13.18 15.20 6.71
CA GLU A 48 12.91 13.81 6.32
C GLU A 48 13.79 13.34 5.14
N GLN A 49 14.82 14.12 4.77
CA GLN A 49 15.71 13.80 3.65
C GLN A 49 16.28 12.39 3.73
N ALA A 50 16.56 11.88 4.93
CA ALA A 50 17.13 10.56 5.12
C ALA A 50 16.28 9.44 4.48
N TYR A 51 14.96 9.60 4.42
CA TYR A 51 14.07 8.63 3.76
C TYR A 51 14.23 8.65 2.24
N ALA A 52 14.42 9.83 1.64
CA ALA A 52 14.73 9.96 0.22
C ALA A 52 16.08 9.29 -0.10
N ASP A 53 17.12 9.54 0.71
CA ASP A 53 18.43 8.95 0.53
C ASP A 53 18.38 7.41 0.62
N ARG A 54 17.58 6.86 1.51
CA ARG A 54 17.36 5.40 1.62
C ARG A 54 16.58 4.83 0.45
N PHE A 55 15.59 5.57 -0.06
CA PHE A 55 14.90 5.20 -1.28
C PHE A 55 15.85 5.20 -2.48
N ASP A 56 16.68 6.24 -2.62
CA ASP A 56 17.68 6.34 -3.70
C ASP A 56 18.69 5.18 -3.64
N GLU A 57 19.15 4.79 -2.44
CA GLU A 57 20.01 3.60 -2.27
C GLU A 57 19.34 2.31 -2.78
N TRP A 58 18.06 2.12 -2.44
CA TRP A 58 17.33 0.98 -2.93
C TRP A 58 17.18 1.03 -4.46
N TRP A 59 16.84 2.20 -5.01
CA TRP A 59 16.64 2.39 -6.44
C TRP A 59 17.91 2.08 -7.23
N GLU A 60 19.05 2.60 -6.79
CA GLU A 60 20.35 2.35 -7.43
C GLU A 60 20.81 0.89 -7.30
N ALA A 61 20.51 0.23 -6.18
CA ALA A 61 20.88 -1.15 -5.96
C ALA A 61 20.05 -2.14 -6.79
N PHE A 62 18.74 -1.91 -6.88
CA PHE A 62 17.81 -2.81 -7.57
C PHE A 62 17.56 -2.44 -9.03
N LYS A 63 17.84 -1.20 -9.44
CA LYS A 63 17.69 -0.69 -10.79
C LYS A 63 16.33 -1.05 -11.42
N PRO A 64 15.23 -0.72 -10.76
CA PRO A 64 13.92 -1.05 -11.28
C PRO A 64 13.68 -0.29 -12.60
N ARG A 65 13.10 -0.97 -13.58
CA ARG A 65 12.55 -0.36 -14.78
C ARG A 65 11.04 -0.19 -14.56
N PRO A 66 10.53 1.01 -14.24
CA PRO A 66 9.13 1.23 -13.96
C PRO A 66 8.24 0.87 -15.14
N LEU A 67 7.13 0.19 -14.86
CA LEU A 67 6.06 -0.10 -15.80
C LEU A 67 4.80 0.71 -15.48
N ALA A 68 4.52 0.93 -14.20
CA ALA A 68 3.46 1.81 -13.70
C ALA A 68 3.82 2.30 -12.29
N ALA A 69 3.44 3.54 -11.96
CA ALA A 69 3.60 4.17 -10.64
C ALA A 69 2.24 4.71 -10.19
N GLU A 70 1.92 4.56 -8.90
CA GLU A 70 0.64 5.00 -8.28
C GLU A 70 -0.59 4.59 -9.11
N VAL A 71 -0.58 3.32 -9.57
CA VAL A 71 -1.65 2.83 -10.43
C VAL A 71 -2.86 2.35 -9.63
N THR A 72 -4.02 2.92 -9.92
CA THR A 72 -5.28 2.45 -9.33
C THR A 72 -5.68 1.12 -9.97
N ILE A 73 -6.08 0.19 -9.14
CA ILE A 73 -6.51 -1.14 -9.52
C ILE A 73 -7.94 -1.43 -9.05
N TRP A 74 -8.60 -2.35 -9.73
CA TRP A 74 -9.93 -2.84 -9.40
C TRP A 74 -10.00 -4.36 -9.48
N ASN A 75 -10.77 -4.95 -8.56
CA ASN A 75 -11.19 -6.34 -8.66
C ASN A 75 -12.72 -6.38 -8.51
N ASP A 76 -13.42 -6.67 -9.59
CA ASP A 76 -14.89 -6.70 -9.65
C ASP A 76 -15.44 -7.93 -8.92
N THR A 77 -14.79 -9.07 -9.03
CA THR A 77 -15.22 -10.35 -8.43
C THR A 77 -15.36 -10.24 -6.90
N VAL A 78 -14.43 -9.58 -6.23
CA VAL A 78 -14.43 -9.41 -4.76
C VAL A 78 -14.95 -8.04 -4.35
N GLY A 79 -14.95 -7.06 -5.24
CA GLY A 79 -15.45 -5.71 -5.02
C GLY A 79 -14.52 -4.86 -4.16
N TYR A 80 -13.31 -4.58 -4.64
CA TYR A 80 -12.37 -3.65 -4.00
C TYR A 80 -11.55 -2.89 -5.03
N ALA A 81 -11.12 -1.70 -4.63
CA ALA A 81 -10.11 -0.92 -5.33
C ALA A 81 -8.87 -0.75 -4.44
N GLY A 82 -7.77 -0.37 -5.03
CA GLY A 82 -6.54 -0.03 -4.34
C GLY A 82 -5.59 0.72 -5.24
N THR A 83 -4.46 1.14 -4.69
CA THR A 83 -3.37 1.75 -5.45
C THR A 83 -2.11 0.95 -5.22
N LEU A 84 -1.35 0.71 -6.28
CA LEU A 84 -0.03 0.09 -6.24
C LEU A 84 1.02 1.19 -6.35
N ASP A 85 1.96 1.22 -5.42
CA ASP A 85 3.00 2.24 -5.40
C ASP A 85 3.89 2.14 -6.64
N LEU A 86 4.34 0.93 -6.98
CA LEU A 86 5.15 0.68 -8.17
C LEU A 86 4.93 -0.72 -8.74
N VAL A 87 4.77 -0.81 -10.03
CA VAL A 87 5.01 -2.03 -10.82
C VAL A 87 6.25 -1.81 -11.67
N ALA A 88 7.24 -2.67 -11.53
CA ALA A 88 8.52 -2.52 -12.23
C ALA A 88 9.09 -3.88 -12.66
N GLU A 89 9.97 -3.85 -13.64
CA GLU A 89 10.83 -5.00 -13.95
C GLU A 89 12.16 -4.84 -13.21
N ILE A 90 12.55 -5.88 -12.46
CA ILE A 90 13.84 -5.98 -11.76
C ILE A 90 14.50 -7.28 -12.18
N ALA A 91 15.70 -7.22 -12.74
CA ALA A 91 16.45 -8.38 -13.23
C ALA A 91 15.61 -9.31 -14.15
N GLY A 92 14.80 -8.72 -15.03
CA GLY A 92 13.96 -9.46 -15.99
C GLY A 92 12.68 -10.07 -15.39
N ARG A 93 12.33 -9.74 -14.15
CA ARG A 93 11.10 -10.20 -13.48
C ARG A 93 10.20 -9.05 -13.14
N THR A 94 8.91 -9.19 -13.41
CA THR A 94 7.91 -8.24 -12.95
C THR A 94 7.78 -8.29 -11.44
N CYS A 95 7.77 -7.11 -10.81
CA CYS A 95 7.62 -6.93 -9.37
C CYS A 95 6.47 -5.97 -9.08
N ILE A 96 5.65 -6.29 -8.10
CA ILE A 96 4.72 -5.35 -7.44
C ILE A 96 5.40 -4.92 -6.15
N ILE A 97 5.53 -3.63 -5.95
CA ILE A 97 6.34 -3.05 -4.87
C ILE A 97 5.48 -2.09 -4.06
N ASP A 98 5.57 -2.22 -2.73
CA ASP A 98 4.91 -1.36 -1.75
C ASP A 98 5.97 -0.76 -0.83
N TYR A 99 5.96 0.56 -0.67
CA TYR A 99 6.86 1.28 0.21
C TYR A 99 6.21 1.54 1.56
N LYS A 100 6.97 1.39 2.64
CA LYS A 100 6.51 1.75 3.97
C LYS A 100 7.59 2.50 4.74
N THR A 101 7.29 3.71 5.18
CA THR A 101 8.16 4.42 6.12
C THR A 101 8.13 3.72 7.47
N LYS A 102 9.29 3.46 8.04
CA LYS A 102 9.45 2.75 9.32
C LYS A 102 10.39 3.52 10.25
N GLY A 103 10.03 3.52 11.52
CA GLY A 103 10.95 3.95 12.58
C GLY A 103 12.06 2.95 12.81
N THR A 104 13.02 3.34 13.64
CA THR A 104 14.14 2.50 14.09
C THR A 104 13.82 1.74 15.38
N ASP A 105 14.49 0.62 15.59
CA ASP A 105 14.52 -0.07 16.87
C ASP A 105 15.52 0.59 17.85
N LYS A 106 15.63 0.06 19.09
CA LYS A 106 16.57 0.55 20.10
C LYS A 106 18.05 0.43 19.69
N ARG A 107 18.35 -0.34 18.65
CA ARG A 107 19.70 -0.53 18.10
C ARG A 107 19.95 0.31 16.85
N GLY A 108 19.02 1.23 16.51
CA GLY A 108 19.11 2.08 15.33
C GLY A 108 18.81 1.39 14.01
N ARG A 109 18.30 0.15 14.00
CA ARG A 109 17.95 -0.58 12.77
C ARG A 109 16.52 -0.29 12.38
N VAL A 110 16.25 -0.21 11.06
CA VAL A 110 14.88 -0.09 10.56
C VAL A 110 14.02 -1.26 11.03
N LYS A 111 12.82 -0.98 11.49
CA LYS A 111 11.85 -2.02 11.85
C LYS A 111 11.38 -2.75 10.61
N ALA A 112 11.23 -4.08 10.73
CA ALA A 112 10.67 -4.92 9.68
C ALA A 112 9.24 -4.51 9.32
N LEU A 113 8.82 -4.90 8.12
CA LEU A 113 7.45 -4.73 7.67
C LEU A 113 6.48 -5.58 8.51
N ASP A 114 5.27 -5.08 8.66
CA ASP A 114 4.16 -5.83 9.23
C ASP A 114 3.66 -6.86 8.20
N GLU A 115 3.25 -8.05 8.64
CA GLU A 115 2.72 -9.10 7.77
C GLU A 115 1.49 -8.66 6.95
N LYS A 116 0.79 -7.62 7.39
CA LYS A 116 -0.33 -7.02 6.63
C LYS A 116 0.09 -6.51 5.25
N VAL A 117 1.36 -6.17 5.06
CA VAL A 117 1.90 -5.77 3.75
C VAL A 117 1.78 -6.91 2.74
N VAL A 118 1.95 -8.17 3.16
CA VAL A 118 1.76 -9.32 2.28
C VAL A 118 0.32 -9.40 1.77
N MET A 119 -0.65 -9.16 2.64
CA MET A 119 -2.08 -9.16 2.26
C MET A 119 -2.39 -8.02 1.28
N GLN A 120 -1.84 -6.81 1.49
CA GLN A 120 -1.96 -5.68 0.57
C GLN A 120 -1.36 -5.99 -0.80
N LEU A 121 -0.15 -6.55 -0.84
CA LEU A 121 0.52 -6.95 -2.08
C LEU A 121 -0.25 -8.03 -2.84
N VAL A 122 -0.82 -9.02 -2.12
CA VAL A 122 -1.65 -10.06 -2.74
C VAL A 122 -2.94 -9.49 -3.32
N ALA A 123 -3.58 -8.53 -2.64
CA ALA A 123 -4.72 -7.83 -3.19
C ALA A 123 -4.34 -7.08 -4.49
N GLY A 124 -3.14 -6.51 -4.56
CA GLY A 124 -2.60 -5.93 -5.80
C GLY A 124 -2.40 -6.98 -6.90
N LEU A 125 -1.82 -8.13 -6.57
CA LEU A 125 -1.64 -9.25 -7.50
C LEU A 125 -2.96 -9.76 -8.09
N LYS A 126 -4.04 -9.72 -7.31
CA LYS A 126 -5.38 -10.20 -7.70
C LYS A 126 -6.24 -9.14 -8.37
N ALA A 127 -5.67 -8.01 -8.79
CA ALA A 127 -6.36 -7.03 -9.61
C ALA A 127 -6.83 -7.67 -10.92
N GLU A 128 -8.03 -7.28 -11.37
CA GLU A 128 -8.59 -7.69 -12.65
C GLU A 128 -8.39 -6.61 -13.71
N GLU A 129 -8.38 -5.36 -13.25
CA GLU A 129 -8.23 -4.18 -14.10
C GLU A 129 -7.31 -3.15 -13.45
N SER A 130 -6.70 -2.31 -14.28
CA SER A 130 -5.98 -1.11 -13.87
C SER A 130 -6.51 0.12 -14.59
N LEU A 131 -6.51 1.26 -13.89
CA LEU A 131 -6.94 2.54 -14.44
C LEU A 131 -5.91 3.03 -15.44
N LEU A 132 -6.32 3.17 -16.70
CA LEU A 132 -5.47 3.63 -17.79
C LEU A 132 -5.43 5.15 -17.85
N ASP A 133 -6.58 5.77 -17.81
CA ASP A 133 -6.76 7.21 -17.87
C ASP A 133 -7.77 7.66 -16.79
N PRO A 134 -7.30 8.38 -15.75
CA PRO A 134 -8.17 8.85 -14.68
C PRO A 134 -9.14 9.95 -15.13
N ASP A 135 -8.79 10.76 -16.13
CA ASP A 135 -9.62 11.86 -16.61
C ASP A 135 -10.78 11.33 -17.46
N GLU A 136 -10.51 10.34 -18.30
CA GLU A 136 -11.50 9.65 -19.12
C GLU A 136 -12.22 8.51 -18.37
N GLY A 137 -11.70 8.10 -17.21
CA GLY A 137 -12.23 6.97 -16.45
C GLY A 137 -12.13 5.64 -17.20
N THR A 138 -11.12 5.47 -18.04
CA THR A 138 -10.91 4.26 -18.82
C THR A 138 -10.07 3.23 -18.10
N TRP A 139 -10.50 1.97 -18.16
CA TRP A 139 -9.83 0.84 -17.52
C TRP A 139 -9.26 -0.11 -18.57
N GLU A 140 -8.22 -0.80 -18.23
CA GLU A 140 -7.62 -1.85 -19.03
C GLU A 140 -7.50 -3.14 -18.21
N PRO A 141 -7.60 -4.33 -18.83
CA PRO A 141 -7.36 -5.59 -18.15
C PRO A 141 -5.97 -5.64 -17.50
N TRP A 142 -5.86 -6.36 -16.37
CA TRP A 142 -4.59 -6.59 -15.72
C TRP A 142 -3.55 -7.18 -16.67
N LYS A 143 -2.39 -6.55 -16.81
CA LYS A 143 -1.38 -6.88 -17.82
C LYS A 143 0.00 -7.21 -17.25
N TYR A 144 0.15 -7.16 -15.93
CA TYR A 144 1.46 -7.32 -15.29
C TYR A 144 1.80 -8.76 -14.90
N GLY A 145 1.07 -9.75 -15.48
CA GLY A 145 1.32 -11.17 -15.33
C GLY A 145 0.69 -11.80 -14.08
N ASP A 146 0.75 -13.13 -14.04
CA ASP A 146 0.07 -13.94 -13.02
C ASP A 146 0.96 -14.27 -11.81
N ALA A 147 2.27 -14.09 -11.93
CA ALA A 147 3.25 -14.47 -10.91
C ALA A 147 4.38 -13.43 -10.73
N PRO A 148 4.05 -12.14 -10.54
CA PRO A 148 5.07 -11.13 -10.21
C PRO A 148 5.69 -11.42 -8.84
N VAL A 149 6.90 -10.92 -8.64
CA VAL A 149 7.51 -10.87 -7.32
C VAL A 149 6.77 -9.80 -6.49
N LEU A 150 6.32 -10.15 -5.30
CA LEU A 150 5.71 -9.23 -4.36
C LEU A 150 6.76 -8.74 -3.37
N MET A 151 7.08 -7.45 -3.39
CA MET A 151 8.14 -6.85 -2.60
C MET A 151 7.62 -5.71 -1.73
N GLY A 152 7.89 -5.76 -0.44
CA GLY A 152 7.74 -4.63 0.45
C GLY A 152 9.11 -3.99 0.72
N VAL A 153 9.17 -2.67 0.74
CA VAL A 153 10.41 -1.93 1.01
C VAL A 153 10.22 -1.06 2.24
N ALA A 154 10.83 -1.46 3.36
CA ALA A 154 10.84 -0.65 4.57
C ALA A 154 11.91 0.45 4.44
N LEU A 155 11.47 1.70 4.41
CA LEU A 155 12.31 2.88 4.36
C LEU A 155 12.43 3.47 5.76
N GLY A 156 13.62 3.46 6.33
CA GLY A 156 13.94 4.09 7.60
C GLY A 156 14.89 5.28 7.43
N GLU A 157 15.23 5.93 8.53
CA GLU A 157 16.22 7.01 8.50
C GLU A 157 17.64 6.49 8.31
N THR A 158 17.93 5.29 8.80
CA THR A 158 19.29 4.73 8.85
C THR A 158 19.55 3.63 7.84
N GLN A 159 18.49 2.95 7.38
CA GLN A 159 18.59 1.78 6.52
C GLN A 159 17.35 1.67 5.60
N VAL A 160 17.53 0.96 4.50
CA VAL A 160 16.43 0.42 3.70
C VAL A 160 16.42 -1.11 3.84
N LEU A 161 15.23 -1.69 3.99
CA LEU A 161 15.05 -3.14 4.13
C LEU A 161 14.02 -3.63 3.11
N PRO A 162 14.44 -4.09 1.93
CA PRO A 162 13.55 -4.78 0.99
C PRO A 162 13.28 -6.20 1.45
N GLN A 163 12.02 -6.63 1.37
CA GLN A 163 11.58 -7.98 1.75
C GLN A 163 10.62 -8.53 0.70
N GLN A 164 10.85 -9.73 0.25
CA GLN A 164 9.93 -10.43 -0.65
C GLN A 164 8.88 -11.17 0.16
N ALA A 165 7.60 -11.09 -0.27
CA ALA A 165 6.55 -11.93 0.27
C ALA A 165 6.84 -13.40 -0.07
N ASN A 166 6.74 -14.28 0.93
CA ASN A 166 6.96 -15.70 0.74
C ASN A 166 5.83 -16.30 -0.14
N PRO A 167 6.14 -16.89 -1.31
CA PRO A 167 5.13 -17.47 -2.19
C PRO A 167 4.22 -18.49 -1.53
N ALA A 168 4.75 -19.25 -0.55
CA ALA A 168 4.00 -20.30 0.15
C ALA A 168 2.82 -19.80 0.99
N VAL A 169 2.76 -18.47 1.31
CA VAL A 169 1.70 -17.91 2.14
C VAL A 169 0.73 -17.01 1.37
N LEU A 170 0.95 -16.78 0.06
CA LEU A 170 0.17 -15.83 -0.72
C LEU A 170 -1.31 -16.22 -0.80
N GLU A 171 -1.59 -17.48 -1.09
CA GLU A 171 -2.97 -17.97 -1.19
C GLU A 171 -3.75 -17.79 0.13
N ARG A 172 -3.12 -18.10 1.26
CA ARG A 172 -3.74 -17.91 2.59
C ARG A 172 -3.99 -16.44 2.91
N ASN A 173 -3.09 -15.55 2.51
CA ASN A 173 -3.26 -14.11 2.65
C ASN A 173 -4.38 -13.58 1.76
N TRP A 174 -4.56 -14.15 0.56
CA TRP A 174 -5.69 -13.85 -0.30
C TRP A 174 -7.03 -14.22 0.35
N TYR A 175 -7.15 -15.45 0.85
CA TYR A 175 -8.38 -15.85 1.55
C TYR A 175 -8.65 -15.01 2.80
N LYS A 176 -7.61 -14.63 3.53
CA LYS A 176 -7.72 -13.71 4.66
C LYS A 176 -8.24 -12.34 4.23
N PHE A 177 -7.73 -11.79 3.14
CA PHE A 177 -8.22 -10.53 2.57
C PHE A 177 -9.70 -10.62 2.19
N CYS A 178 -10.09 -11.65 1.45
CA CYS A 178 -11.49 -11.88 1.07
C CYS A 178 -12.42 -12.00 2.29
N ALA A 179 -11.99 -12.70 3.34
CA ALA A 179 -12.76 -12.83 4.57
C ALA A 179 -12.94 -11.47 5.27
N LEU A 180 -11.89 -10.66 5.39
CA LEU A 180 -11.96 -9.31 5.97
C LEU A 180 -12.84 -8.37 5.15
N ARG A 181 -12.76 -8.43 3.80
CA ARG A 181 -13.63 -7.67 2.91
C ARG A 181 -15.11 -8.03 3.13
N ARG A 182 -15.39 -9.32 3.32
CA ARG A 182 -16.74 -9.82 3.61
C ARG A 182 -17.26 -9.32 4.96
N VAL A 183 -16.42 -9.37 6.01
CA VAL A 183 -16.76 -8.83 7.33
C VAL A 183 -17.09 -7.35 7.22
N TRP A 184 -16.25 -6.57 6.55
CA TRP A 184 -16.49 -5.13 6.36
C TRP A 184 -17.82 -4.85 5.62
N GLU A 185 -18.16 -5.66 4.62
CA GLU A 185 -19.42 -5.54 3.87
C GLU A 185 -20.62 -5.77 4.78
N PHE A 186 -20.60 -6.85 5.56
CA PHE A 186 -21.71 -7.18 6.47
C PHE A 186 -21.80 -6.20 7.65
N ASP A 187 -20.69 -5.71 8.18
CA ASP A 187 -20.69 -4.66 9.19
C ASP A 187 -21.43 -3.41 8.70
N ARG A 188 -21.22 -3.02 7.45
CA ARG A 188 -21.96 -1.91 6.84
C ARG A 188 -23.45 -2.21 6.72
N GLN A 189 -23.81 -3.38 6.19
CA GLN A 189 -25.20 -3.79 6.04
C GLN A 189 -25.94 -3.80 7.40
N VAL A 190 -25.25 -4.25 8.47
CA VAL A 190 -25.83 -4.23 9.83
C VAL A 190 -26.02 -2.81 10.35
N GLN A 191 -25.08 -1.90 10.04
CA GLN A 191 -25.19 -0.47 10.45
C GLN A 191 -26.26 0.29 9.68
N GLU A 192 -26.57 -0.12 8.45
CA GLU A 192 -27.62 0.48 7.61
C GLU A 192 -29.02 0.01 7.99
N PHE A 193 -29.15 -0.99 8.89
CA PHE A 193 -30.44 -1.46 9.38
C PHE A 193 -31.05 -0.46 10.37
N GLU A 194 -32.27 -0.02 10.11
CA GLU A 194 -32.99 0.93 10.95
C GLU A 194 -33.49 0.32 12.27
N ASP A 195 -33.72 -1.00 12.28
CA ASP A 195 -34.20 -1.71 13.45
C ASP A 195 -33.07 -2.00 14.45
N PRO A 196 -33.36 -1.91 15.78
CA PRO A 196 -32.36 -2.21 16.80
C PRO A 196 -31.95 -3.69 16.75
N ALA A 197 -30.65 -3.97 16.81
CA ALA A 197 -30.12 -5.33 16.83
C ALA A 197 -30.59 -6.16 18.06
N LEU A 198 -30.98 -5.49 19.15
CA LEU A 198 -31.49 -6.09 20.36
C LEU A 198 -32.85 -5.49 20.69
N MET A 199 -33.84 -6.35 20.87
CA MET A 199 -35.20 -5.97 21.29
C MET A 199 -35.43 -6.35 22.75
N PRO A 200 -36.20 -5.53 23.54
CA PRO A 200 -36.53 -5.88 24.91
C PRO A 200 -37.45 -7.12 24.94
N VAL A 201 -37.16 -8.00 25.88
CA VAL A 201 -38.00 -9.16 26.15
C VAL A 201 -38.91 -8.85 27.35
N VAL A 202 -40.22 -9.03 27.17
CA VAL A 202 -41.18 -8.87 28.26
C VAL A 202 -41.29 -10.20 29.02
N PRO A 203 -41.25 -10.20 30.37
CA PRO A 203 -41.49 -11.42 31.15
C PRO A 203 -42.85 -12.05 30.83
N PRO A 204 -42.96 -13.38 30.82
CA PRO A 204 -44.27 -14.02 30.67
C PRO A 204 -45.19 -13.59 31.79
N PRO A 205 -46.54 -13.52 31.56
CA PRO A 205 -47.48 -13.21 32.60
C PRO A 205 -47.39 -14.24 33.74
N ALA A 206 -47.54 -13.76 34.98
CA ALA A 206 -47.57 -14.66 36.14
C ALA A 206 -48.74 -15.65 36.01
N ALA A 207 -48.46 -16.91 36.31
CA ALA A 207 -49.49 -18.01 36.27
C ALA A 207 -50.51 -17.84 37.37
#